data_b8da1a3d9a337c0533e3ee9ec711206b
#
_entry.id   b8da1a3d9a337c0533e3ee9ec711206b
#
_cell.length_a   1.000
_cell.length_b   1.000
_cell.length_c   1.000
_cell.angle_alpha   90.00
_cell.angle_beta   90.00
_cell.angle_gamma   90.00
#
_symmetry.space_group_name_H-M   'P 1'
#
loop_
_entity.id
_entity.type
_entity.pdbx_description
1 polymer ?
#
loop_
_entity_poly.entity_id
_entity_poly.type
_entity_poly.pdbx_seq_one_letter_code
_entity_poly.pdbx_strand_id
1 'polypeptide(L)'
;MNKNMIERNVSQGIISTYFSKLERNLDLDVAIVGGGPSGIVAAYYLAKAGLKVAQFDRKLSPGGGMWGGAMMFNQIVVQEEALHIIKEFDINYEKYSDNLYVMDSVESTSALLYKAVHAGATIFNCYSVEDVVFKNNVVSGVVVNWTPVLREGMHVDPLNIMAKCVIDGTGHDSEMCRTVARKNGIQLATDTGDVIGERSLDVVSGEEEVVNGTKEIYPGLYVCGMAASAVSGTPRMGPIFGGMLLSGKKVADLIIEKLK
;
A
#
# COMPACT_ATOMS: atom_id res chain seq x y z
N MET A 1 27.08 -34.37 -1.48
CA MET A 1 25.75 -33.98 -0.94
C MET A 1 24.85 -35.23 -0.95
N ASN A 2 24.36 -35.65 0.21
CA ASN A 2 23.53 -36.87 0.29
C ASN A 2 22.17 -36.59 -0.38
N LYS A 3 21.91 -37.19 -1.54
CA LYS A 3 20.70 -36.95 -2.35
C LYS A 3 19.39 -37.18 -1.56
N ASN A 4 19.43 -38.04 -0.55
CA ASN A 4 18.25 -38.38 0.27
C ASN A 4 17.85 -37.33 1.33
N MET A 5 18.47 -36.13 1.34
CA MET A 5 18.20 -35.06 2.31
C MET A 5 17.80 -33.74 1.65
N ILE A 6 17.65 -33.69 0.33
CA ILE A 6 17.41 -32.44 -0.38
C ILE A 6 16.05 -31.85 -0.02
N GLU A 7 15.01 -32.65 0.08
CA GLU A 7 13.64 -32.22 0.42
C GLU A 7 13.59 -31.58 1.80
N ARG A 8 14.26 -32.22 2.77
CA ARG A 8 14.40 -31.66 4.13
C ARG A 8 15.15 -30.33 4.12
N ASN A 9 16.26 -30.25 3.41
CA ASN A 9 17.09 -29.06 3.35
C ASN A 9 16.35 -27.89 2.67
N VAL A 10 15.54 -28.16 1.64
CA VAL A 10 14.67 -27.18 0.98
C VAL A 10 13.66 -26.64 2.01
N SER A 11 12.93 -27.51 2.69
CA SER A 11 11.96 -27.09 3.72
C SER A 11 12.62 -26.29 4.84
N GLN A 12 13.75 -26.76 5.34
CA GLN A 12 14.50 -26.07 6.42
C GLN A 12 15.00 -24.71 5.95
N GLY A 13 15.50 -24.58 4.71
CA GLY A 13 15.93 -23.32 4.12
C GLY A 13 14.78 -22.30 4.06
N ILE A 14 13.62 -22.73 3.58
CA ILE A 14 12.42 -21.87 3.50
C ILE A 14 11.97 -21.44 4.89
N ILE A 15 11.81 -22.36 5.82
CA ILE A 15 11.35 -22.10 7.19
C ILE A 15 12.27 -21.11 7.89
N SER A 16 13.58 -21.40 7.94
CA SER A 16 14.54 -20.59 8.69
C SER A 16 14.67 -19.18 8.13
N THR A 17 14.71 -19.03 6.81
CA THR A 17 14.82 -17.71 6.17
C THR A 17 13.53 -16.91 6.30
N TYR A 18 12.38 -17.58 6.21
CA TYR A 18 11.09 -16.92 6.37
C TYR A 18 10.86 -16.42 7.80
N PHE A 19 11.12 -17.26 8.82
CA PHE A 19 10.99 -16.83 10.21
C PHE A 19 11.97 -15.70 10.55
N SER A 20 13.20 -15.76 10.08
CA SER A 20 14.16 -14.67 10.24
C SER A 20 13.68 -13.37 9.58
N LYS A 21 13.00 -13.46 8.41
CA LYS A 21 12.37 -12.31 7.74
C LYS A 21 11.23 -11.77 8.61
N LEU A 22 10.38 -12.64 9.17
CA LEU A 22 9.23 -12.25 9.98
C LEU A 22 9.68 -11.58 11.29
N GLU A 23 10.60 -12.20 12.03
CA GLU A 23 11.16 -11.66 13.27
C GLU A 23 11.76 -10.27 13.09
N ARG A 24 12.52 -10.07 12.00
CA ARG A 24 13.08 -8.74 11.72
C ARG A 24 12.00 -7.68 11.45
N ASN A 25 10.77 -8.05 11.15
CA ASN A 25 9.69 -7.13 10.81
C ASN A 25 8.58 -7.05 11.89
N LEU A 26 8.85 -7.48 13.12
CA LEU A 26 7.90 -7.34 14.24
C LEU A 26 7.82 -5.90 14.76
N ASP A 27 8.88 -5.11 14.57
CA ASP A 27 8.94 -3.69 14.90
C ASP A 27 9.38 -2.92 13.66
N LEU A 28 8.52 -2.04 13.17
CA LEU A 28 8.68 -1.26 11.95
C LEU A 28 8.71 0.24 12.22
N ASP A 29 9.32 1.00 11.32
CA ASP A 29 9.03 2.43 11.21
C ASP A 29 7.66 2.65 10.55
N VAL A 30 7.38 1.90 9.47
CA VAL A 30 6.13 2.04 8.72
C VAL A 30 5.56 0.68 8.33
N ALA A 31 4.28 0.45 8.67
CA ALA A 31 3.48 -0.66 8.16
C ALA A 31 2.52 -0.13 7.08
N ILE A 32 2.54 -0.73 5.89
CA ILE A 32 1.65 -0.37 4.78
C ILE A 32 0.62 -1.47 4.60
N VAL A 33 -0.65 -1.12 4.66
CA VAL A 33 -1.78 -2.05 4.46
C VAL A 33 -2.34 -1.88 3.07
N GLY A 34 -2.29 -2.97 2.28
CA GLY A 34 -2.67 -2.99 0.87
C GLY A 34 -1.47 -2.84 -0.08
N GLY A 35 -1.43 -3.71 -1.08
CA GLY A 35 -0.36 -3.80 -2.09
C GLY A 35 -0.71 -3.09 -3.40
N GLY A 36 -1.49 -2.01 -3.36
CA GLY A 36 -1.79 -1.18 -4.53
C GLY A 36 -0.61 -0.30 -4.97
N PRO A 37 -0.69 0.35 -6.15
CA PRO A 37 0.42 1.13 -6.70
C PRO A 37 0.90 2.25 -5.78
N SER A 38 -0.01 2.97 -5.11
CA SER A 38 0.37 4.01 -4.14
C SER A 38 1.15 3.46 -2.95
N GLY A 39 0.70 2.32 -2.39
CA GLY A 39 1.42 1.65 -1.30
C GLY A 39 2.80 1.16 -1.71
N ILE A 40 2.96 0.64 -2.94
CA ILE A 40 4.26 0.16 -3.46
C ILE A 40 5.22 1.35 -3.68
N VAL A 41 4.73 2.45 -4.24
CA VAL A 41 5.53 3.68 -4.41
C VAL A 41 5.95 4.24 -3.04
N ALA A 42 5.02 4.27 -2.07
CA ALA A 42 5.35 4.67 -0.71
C ALA A 42 6.43 3.77 -0.09
N ALA A 43 6.29 2.45 -0.22
CA ALA A 43 7.28 1.47 0.26
C ALA A 43 8.68 1.72 -0.31
N TYR A 44 8.76 2.03 -1.61
CA TYR A 44 10.02 2.36 -2.27
C TYR A 44 10.69 3.60 -1.66
N TYR A 45 9.98 4.74 -1.59
CA TYR A 45 10.58 5.99 -1.12
C TYR A 45 10.95 5.93 0.37
N LEU A 46 10.11 5.30 1.19
CA LEU A 46 10.37 5.11 2.62
C LEU A 46 11.61 4.22 2.85
N ALA A 47 11.71 3.09 2.14
CA ALA A 47 12.86 2.19 2.24
C ALA A 47 14.14 2.85 1.70
N LYS A 48 14.05 3.57 0.56
CA LYS A 48 15.17 4.35 0.01
C LYS A 48 15.67 5.42 0.98
N ALA A 49 14.79 5.98 1.81
CA ALA A 49 15.14 6.89 2.89
C ALA A 49 15.76 6.19 4.11
N GLY A 50 15.89 4.86 4.13
CA GLY A 50 16.48 4.08 5.19
C GLY A 50 15.52 3.73 6.33
N LEU A 51 14.22 3.92 6.15
CA LEU A 51 13.20 3.50 7.11
C LEU A 51 12.92 2.00 6.97
N LYS A 52 12.59 1.37 8.08
CA LYS A 52 12.22 -0.04 8.14
C LYS A 52 10.74 -0.21 7.79
N VAL A 53 10.46 -0.71 6.58
CA VAL A 53 9.13 -0.73 5.97
C VAL A 53 8.70 -2.15 5.65
N ALA A 54 7.48 -2.50 6.03
CA ALA A 54 6.80 -3.69 5.54
C ALA A 54 5.43 -3.36 4.97
N GLN A 55 5.09 -4.02 3.85
CA GLN A 55 3.80 -3.92 3.18
C GLN A 55 3.10 -5.27 3.24
N PHE A 56 1.81 -5.24 3.60
CA PHE A 56 0.96 -6.43 3.76
C PHE A 56 -0.15 -6.40 2.71
N ASP A 57 -0.25 -7.45 1.90
CA ASP A 57 -1.31 -7.59 0.91
C ASP A 57 -2.03 -8.92 1.07
N ARG A 58 -3.38 -8.88 1.08
CA ARG A 58 -4.22 -10.08 1.18
C ARG A 58 -4.17 -10.98 -0.08
N LYS A 59 -3.67 -10.45 -1.20
CA LYS A 59 -3.53 -11.20 -2.45
C LYS A 59 -2.17 -11.87 -2.55
N LEU A 60 -2.10 -12.94 -3.33
CA LEU A 60 -0.84 -13.60 -3.67
C LEU A 60 0.05 -12.69 -4.54
N SER A 61 -0.58 -11.90 -5.43
CA SER A 61 0.09 -10.98 -6.35
C SER A 61 -0.20 -9.54 -5.93
N PRO A 62 0.68 -8.87 -5.16
CA PRO A 62 0.60 -7.44 -4.90
C PRO A 62 0.63 -6.65 -6.22
N GLY A 63 0.04 -5.47 -6.24
CA GLY A 63 -0.12 -4.62 -7.43
C GLY A 63 -1.52 -4.03 -7.54
N GLY A 64 -2.45 -4.51 -6.72
CA GLY A 64 -3.83 -4.05 -6.71
C GLY A 64 -4.52 -4.26 -8.05
N GLY A 65 -5.24 -3.25 -8.52
CA GLY A 65 -5.90 -3.24 -9.82
C GLY A 65 -4.97 -2.94 -11.01
N MET A 66 -3.72 -2.56 -10.75
CA MET A 66 -2.81 -2.11 -11.81
C MET A 66 -2.44 -3.22 -12.80
N TRP A 67 -2.40 -4.50 -12.37
CA TRP A 67 -2.14 -5.64 -13.25
C TRP A 67 -3.08 -5.74 -14.45
N GLY A 68 -4.37 -5.45 -14.25
CA GLY A 68 -5.37 -5.48 -15.31
C GLY A 68 -5.33 -4.23 -16.19
N GLY A 69 -4.61 -3.21 -15.78
CA GLY A 69 -4.66 -1.92 -16.43
C GLY A 69 -6.06 -1.34 -16.43
N ALA A 70 -6.33 -0.45 -17.37
CA ALA A 70 -7.67 0.03 -17.60
C ALA A 70 -8.48 -0.98 -18.44
N MET A 71 -9.69 -1.29 -17.99
CA MET A 71 -10.65 -2.12 -18.75
C MET A 71 -10.13 -3.52 -19.14
N MET A 72 -9.18 -4.06 -18.38
CA MET A 72 -8.51 -5.36 -18.69
C MET A 72 -7.70 -5.37 -19.99
N PHE A 73 -7.29 -4.22 -20.49
CA PHE A 73 -6.46 -4.14 -21.70
C PHE A 73 -4.95 -4.05 -21.39
N ASN A 74 -4.54 -4.30 -20.15
CA ASN A 74 -3.18 -4.24 -19.63
C ASN A 74 -2.36 -2.99 -20.06
N GLN A 75 -3.04 -1.87 -20.21
CA GLN A 75 -2.44 -0.55 -20.40
C GLN A 75 -2.88 0.38 -19.27
N ILE A 76 -2.00 1.26 -18.84
CA ILE A 76 -2.30 2.33 -17.90
C ILE A 76 -1.95 3.68 -18.50
N VAL A 77 -2.57 4.71 -17.97
CA VAL A 77 -2.34 6.11 -18.38
C VAL A 77 -1.86 6.90 -17.17
N VAL A 78 -0.92 7.79 -17.38
CA VAL A 78 -0.51 8.81 -16.42
C VAL A 78 -0.42 10.19 -17.08
N GLN A 79 -0.53 11.25 -16.28
CA GLN A 79 -0.26 12.61 -16.71
C GLN A 79 1.23 12.94 -16.55
N GLU A 80 1.65 14.08 -17.16
CA GLU A 80 3.04 14.53 -17.17
C GLU A 80 3.60 14.72 -15.75
N GLU A 81 2.78 15.14 -14.80
CA GLU A 81 3.15 15.35 -13.40
C GLU A 81 3.73 14.08 -12.75
N ALA A 82 3.26 12.90 -13.14
CA ALA A 82 3.74 11.62 -12.63
C ALA A 82 4.94 11.03 -13.39
N LEU A 83 5.34 11.61 -14.52
CA LEU A 83 6.43 11.07 -15.35
C LEU A 83 7.76 10.96 -14.64
N HIS A 84 8.04 11.82 -13.68
CA HIS A 84 9.28 11.73 -12.91
C HIS A 84 9.36 10.43 -12.11
N ILE A 85 8.23 9.93 -11.60
CA ILE A 85 8.14 8.62 -10.93
C ILE A 85 8.33 7.50 -11.97
N ILE A 86 7.64 7.56 -13.11
CA ILE A 86 7.77 6.56 -14.18
C ILE A 86 9.22 6.40 -14.62
N LYS A 87 9.93 7.51 -14.82
CA LYS A 87 11.34 7.52 -15.17
C LYS A 87 12.23 6.96 -14.05
N GLU A 88 11.95 7.28 -12.79
CA GLU A 88 12.70 6.76 -11.64
C GLU A 88 12.55 5.24 -11.50
N PHE A 89 11.41 4.71 -11.90
CA PHE A 89 11.15 3.27 -11.90
C PHE A 89 11.60 2.55 -13.19
N ASP A 90 12.21 3.25 -14.16
CA ASP A 90 12.66 2.73 -15.45
C ASP A 90 11.55 2.04 -16.26
N ILE A 91 10.34 2.61 -16.23
CA ILE A 91 9.17 2.10 -16.95
C ILE A 91 9.15 2.75 -18.34
N ASN A 92 8.98 1.93 -19.39
CA ASN A 92 8.77 2.41 -20.75
C ASN A 92 7.40 3.04 -20.90
N TYR A 93 7.32 4.13 -21.66
CA TYR A 93 6.06 4.84 -21.91
C TYR A 93 6.05 5.48 -23.28
N GLU A 94 4.86 5.74 -23.81
CA GLU A 94 4.64 6.47 -25.06
C GLU A 94 3.77 7.68 -24.80
N LYS A 95 4.11 8.81 -25.45
CA LYS A 95 3.24 9.98 -25.43
C LYS A 95 2.04 9.73 -26.37
N TYR A 96 0.84 9.76 -25.81
CA TYR A 96 -0.39 9.54 -26.57
C TYR A 96 -1.03 10.86 -27.06
N SER A 97 -1.08 11.85 -26.19
CA SER A 97 -1.60 13.19 -26.49
C SER A 97 -0.96 14.22 -25.57
N ASP A 98 -1.39 15.47 -25.66
CA ASP A 98 -0.93 16.48 -24.71
C ASP A 98 -1.29 16.06 -23.29
N ASN A 99 -0.28 16.05 -22.42
CA ASN A 99 -0.37 15.67 -21.01
C ASN A 99 -0.82 14.21 -20.72
N LEU A 100 -0.84 13.28 -21.71
CA LEU A 100 -1.19 11.88 -21.46
C LEU A 100 -0.12 10.93 -22.01
N TYR A 101 0.28 9.99 -21.17
CA TYR A 101 1.30 8.99 -21.45
C TYR A 101 0.77 7.60 -21.12
N VAL A 102 1.00 6.66 -22.04
CA VAL A 102 0.50 5.29 -21.96
C VAL A 102 1.67 4.33 -21.75
N MET A 103 1.47 3.32 -20.94
CA MET A 103 2.47 2.29 -20.64
C MET A 103 1.83 0.95 -20.32
N ASP A 104 2.62 -0.12 -20.50
CA ASP A 104 2.18 -1.47 -20.18
C ASP A 104 2.01 -1.65 -18.65
N SER A 105 0.87 -2.20 -18.24
CA SER A 105 0.54 -2.37 -16.83
C SER A 105 1.33 -3.50 -16.15
N VAL A 106 1.72 -4.52 -16.91
CA VAL A 106 2.52 -5.65 -16.40
C VAL A 106 3.94 -5.19 -16.15
N GLU A 107 4.55 -4.49 -17.12
CA GLU A 107 5.87 -3.86 -16.92
C GLU A 107 5.85 -2.90 -15.74
N SER A 108 4.88 -1.98 -15.72
CA SER A 108 4.77 -0.97 -14.66
C SER A 108 4.65 -1.58 -13.27
N THR A 109 3.75 -2.54 -13.10
CA THR A 109 3.54 -3.20 -11.80
C THR A 109 4.78 -3.99 -11.37
N SER A 110 5.42 -4.69 -12.31
CA SER A 110 6.63 -5.46 -12.06
C SER A 110 7.81 -4.56 -11.66
N ALA A 111 7.99 -3.44 -12.35
CA ALA A 111 9.03 -2.47 -12.06
C ALA A 111 8.84 -1.82 -10.68
N LEU A 112 7.61 -1.42 -10.34
CA LEU A 112 7.29 -0.86 -9.02
C LEU A 112 7.64 -1.86 -7.90
N LEU A 113 7.20 -3.11 -8.01
CA LEU A 113 7.46 -4.16 -7.02
C LEU A 113 8.95 -4.48 -6.90
N TYR A 114 9.62 -4.66 -8.03
CA TYR A 114 11.06 -4.96 -8.06
C TYR A 114 11.85 -3.85 -7.34
N LYS A 115 11.62 -2.59 -7.73
CA LYS A 115 12.36 -1.46 -7.15
C LYS A 115 12.05 -1.25 -5.67
N ALA A 116 10.82 -1.45 -5.23
CA ALA A 116 10.45 -1.35 -3.81
C ALA A 116 11.20 -2.39 -2.97
N VAL A 117 11.19 -3.65 -3.39
CA VAL A 117 11.91 -4.73 -2.69
C VAL A 117 13.42 -4.51 -2.76
N HIS A 118 13.95 -4.08 -3.90
CA HIS A 118 15.38 -3.83 -4.07
C HIS A 118 15.87 -2.63 -3.25
N ALA A 119 15.01 -1.64 -2.98
CA ALA A 119 15.30 -0.54 -2.07
C ALA A 119 15.29 -0.95 -0.59
N GLY A 120 14.84 -2.15 -0.25
CA GLY A 120 14.84 -2.69 1.10
C GLY A 120 13.46 -2.83 1.76
N ALA A 121 12.37 -2.49 1.04
CA ALA A 121 11.02 -2.75 1.56
C ALA A 121 10.74 -4.25 1.64
N THR A 122 10.09 -4.68 2.72
CA THR A 122 9.63 -6.06 2.87
C THR A 122 8.18 -6.17 2.42
N ILE A 123 7.87 -7.09 1.50
CA ILE A 123 6.49 -7.36 1.08
C ILE A 123 6.07 -8.73 1.64
N PHE A 124 4.93 -8.75 2.35
CA PHE A 124 4.22 -9.92 2.83
C PHE A 124 2.92 -10.06 2.05
N ASN A 125 2.88 -11.00 1.12
CA ASN A 125 1.68 -11.36 0.36
C ASN A 125 0.90 -12.49 1.05
N CYS A 126 -0.39 -12.62 0.77
CA CYS A 126 -1.33 -13.51 1.45
C CYS A 126 -1.47 -13.21 2.96
N TYR A 127 -1.21 -11.98 3.37
CA TYR A 127 -1.46 -11.46 4.70
C TYR A 127 -2.61 -10.47 4.68
N SER A 128 -3.64 -10.74 5.46
CA SER A 128 -4.74 -9.82 5.70
C SER A 128 -4.49 -9.08 7.01
N VAL A 129 -4.67 -7.77 6.99
CA VAL A 129 -4.68 -6.95 8.21
C VAL A 129 -6.12 -6.89 8.69
N GLU A 130 -6.38 -7.41 9.88
CA GLU A 130 -7.71 -7.51 10.48
C GLU A 130 -8.04 -6.33 11.38
N ASP A 131 -7.00 -5.72 11.94
CA ASP A 131 -7.12 -4.65 12.92
C ASP A 131 -5.83 -3.85 13.02
N VAL A 132 -5.85 -2.81 13.84
CA VAL A 132 -4.68 -2.03 14.23
C VAL A 132 -4.32 -2.28 15.69
N VAL A 133 -3.05 -2.08 16.05
CA VAL A 133 -2.65 -1.94 17.44
C VAL A 133 -2.93 -0.50 17.86
N PHE A 134 -3.83 -0.29 18.80
CA PHE A 134 -4.24 1.03 19.28
C PHE A 134 -3.83 1.22 20.74
N LYS A 135 -2.93 2.17 20.99
CA LYS A 135 -2.41 2.45 22.35
C LYS A 135 -2.32 3.96 22.60
N ASN A 136 -2.78 4.41 23.75
CA ASN A 136 -2.68 5.82 24.16
C ASN A 136 -3.24 6.79 23.11
N ASN A 137 -4.36 6.43 22.48
CA ASN A 137 -5.00 7.19 21.40
C ASN A 137 -4.12 7.37 20.15
N VAL A 138 -3.23 6.41 19.86
CA VAL A 138 -2.38 6.40 18.68
C VAL A 138 -2.46 5.03 18.02
N VAL A 139 -2.51 5.00 16.69
CA VAL A 139 -2.32 3.77 15.90
C VAL A 139 -0.83 3.45 15.91
N SER A 140 -0.47 2.30 16.49
CA SER A 140 0.90 1.92 16.84
C SER A 140 1.34 0.59 16.22
N GLY A 141 0.60 0.09 15.22
CA GLY A 141 0.89 -1.15 14.54
C GLY A 141 -0.32 -1.78 13.90
N VAL A 142 -0.16 -2.99 13.40
CA VAL A 142 -1.18 -3.77 12.70
C VAL A 142 -1.32 -5.17 13.28
N VAL A 143 -2.52 -5.71 13.17
CA VAL A 143 -2.88 -7.07 13.57
C VAL A 143 -3.12 -7.87 12.30
N VAL A 144 -2.31 -8.88 12.04
CA VAL A 144 -2.28 -9.58 10.76
C VAL A 144 -2.54 -11.08 10.91
N ASN A 145 -3.17 -11.67 9.90
CA ASN A 145 -3.36 -13.10 9.81
C ASN A 145 -3.14 -13.56 8.35
N TRP A 146 -2.98 -14.84 8.12
CA TRP A 146 -2.95 -15.36 6.76
C TRP A 146 -4.33 -15.23 6.10
N THR A 147 -4.37 -14.73 4.89
CA THR A 147 -5.61 -14.56 4.14
C THR A 147 -6.49 -15.82 4.08
N PRO A 148 -5.94 -17.04 3.90
CA PRO A 148 -6.75 -18.27 3.95
C PRO A 148 -7.48 -18.49 5.27
N VAL A 149 -6.90 -18.10 6.40
CA VAL A 149 -7.53 -18.22 7.73
C VAL A 149 -8.85 -17.43 7.76
N LEU A 150 -8.82 -16.19 7.28
CA LEU A 150 -10.02 -15.35 7.21
C LEU A 150 -11.05 -15.86 6.20
N ARG A 151 -10.60 -16.31 5.02
CA ARG A 151 -11.49 -16.82 3.98
C ARG A 151 -12.26 -18.05 4.42
N GLU A 152 -11.59 -18.94 5.13
CA GLU A 152 -12.20 -20.17 5.66
C GLU A 152 -12.94 -19.97 7.00
N GLY A 153 -12.93 -18.75 7.54
CA GLY A 153 -13.57 -18.44 8.81
C GLY A 153 -12.97 -19.20 10.00
N MET A 154 -11.68 -19.53 9.93
CA MET A 154 -10.99 -20.24 10.98
C MET A 154 -10.76 -19.34 12.20
N HIS A 155 -10.95 -19.89 13.39
CA HIS A 155 -10.64 -19.19 14.64
C HIS A 155 -9.17 -19.42 15.03
N VAL A 156 -8.30 -18.52 14.57
CA VAL A 156 -6.86 -18.55 14.82
C VAL A 156 -6.43 -17.16 15.28
N ASP A 157 -5.70 -17.08 16.38
CA ASP A 157 -5.20 -15.82 16.92
C ASP A 157 -4.20 -15.17 15.94
N PRO A 158 -4.33 -13.84 15.69
CA PRO A 158 -3.49 -13.12 14.77
C PRO A 158 -2.12 -12.76 15.34
N LEU A 159 -1.21 -12.38 14.47
CA LEU A 159 0.11 -11.84 14.81
C LEU A 159 0.04 -10.31 14.92
N ASN A 160 0.70 -9.75 15.94
CA ASN A 160 0.83 -8.32 16.12
C ASN A 160 2.18 -7.82 15.61
N ILE A 161 2.16 -6.75 14.82
CA ILE A 161 3.35 -6.08 14.30
C ILE A 161 3.30 -4.62 14.70
N MET A 162 4.31 -4.17 15.41
CA MET A 162 4.39 -2.78 15.86
C MET A 162 4.91 -1.88 14.73
N ALA A 163 4.40 -0.64 14.68
CA ALA A 163 4.87 0.36 13.73
C ALA A 163 4.69 1.78 14.30
N LYS A 164 5.62 2.67 13.99
CA LYS A 164 5.50 4.11 14.36
C LYS A 164 4.42 4.81 13.53
N CYS A 165 4.23 4.39 12.27
CA CYS A 165 3.20 4.87 11.37
C CYS A 165 2.56 3.69 10.62
N VAL A 166 1.25 3.79 10.38
CA VAL A 166 0.48 2.85 9.55
C VAL A 166 -0.09 3.61 8.37
N ILE A 167 0.05 3.07 7.16
CA ILE A 167 -0.55 3.63 5.95
C ILE A 167 -1.72 2.74 5.53
N ASP A 168 -2.93 3.31 5.46
CA ASP A 168 -4.07 2.69 4.81
C ASP A 168 -3.99 2.94 3.30
N GLY A 169 -3.59 1.91 2.56
CA GLY A 169 -3.55 1.82 1.10
C GLY A 169 -4.51 0.74 0.59
N THR A 170 -5.59 0.43 1.34
CA THR A 170 -6.52 -0.67 1.02
C THR A 170 -7.47 -0.37 -0.13
N GLY A 171 -7.38 0.83 -0.70
CA GLY A 171 -8.19 1.26 -1.85
C GLY A 171 -9.56 1.78 -1.43
N HIS A 172 -10.56 1.55 -2.27
CA HIS A 172 -11.92 2.11 -2.12
C HIS A 172 -12.58 1.78 -0.77
N ASP A 173 -12.21 0.66 -0.17
CA ASP A 173 -12.82 0.19 1.08
C ASP A 173 -12.31 0.98 2.30
N SER A 174 -11.12 1.58 2.26
CA SER A 174 -10.48 2.30 3.39
C SER A 174 -10.59 1.52 4.69
N GLU A 175 -10.20 0.24 4.63
CA GLU A 175 -10.51 -0.75 5.67
C GLU A 175 -9.95 -0.37 7.03
N MET A 176 -8.73 0.17 7.09
CA MET A 176 -8.12 0.56 8.37
C MET A 176 -8.79 1.78 8.96
N CYS A 177 -9.08 2.79 8.16
CA CYS A 177 -9.79 3.98 8.62
C CYS A 177 -11.17 3.64 9.20
N ARG A 178 -11.97 2.82 8.48
CA ARG A 178 -13.28 2.36 8.96
C ARG A 178 -13.16 1.52 10.24
N THR A 179 -12.16 0.64 10.30
CA THR A 179 -11.93 -0.22 11.47
C THR A 179 -11.58 0.61 12.69
N VAL A 180 -10.67 1.57 12.56
CA VAL A 180 -10.25 2.42 13.68
C VAL A 180 -11.39 3.32 14.16
N ALA A 181 -12.13 3.97 13.27
CA ALA A 181 -13.28 4.79 13.61
C ALA A 181 -14.36 3.97 14.35
N ARG A 182 -14.75 2.84 13.80
CA ARG A 182 -15.79 1.97 14.36
C ARG A 182 -15.42 1.37 15.71
N LYS A 183 -14.21 0.81 15.86
CA LYS A 183 -13.81 0.06 17.06
C LYS A 183 -13.43 0.96 18.23
N ASN A 184 -12.85 2.11 17.96
CA ASN A 184 -12.33 2.98 19.01
C ASN A 184 -13.21 4.22 19.27
N GLY A 185 -14.29 4.40 18.51
CA GLY A 185 -15.21 5.54 18.68
C GLY A 185 -14.51 6.90 18.46
N ILE A 186 -13.46 6.93 17.63
CA ILE A 186 -12.69 8.12 17.32
C ILE A 186 -13.29 8.88 16.14
N GLN A 187 -12.92 10.16 16.04
CA GLN A 187 -13.19 10.97 14.87
C GLN A 187 -11.93 11.07 14.01
N LEU A 188 -12.08 10.74 12.72
CA LEU A 188 -11.05 10.98 11.72
C LEU A 188 -10.97 12.46 11.36
N ALA A 189 -9.82 12.91 10.85
CA ALA A 189 -9.62 14.30 10.40
C ALA A 189 -10.31 14.56 9.05
N THR A 190 -11.64 14.39 9.02
CA THR A 190 -12.55 14.63 7.90
C THR A 190 -13.71 15.53 8.36
N ASP A 191 -14.46 16.08 7.40
CA ASP A 191 -15.59 16.97 7.72
C ASP A 191 -16.71 16.27 8.52
N THR A 192 -16.84 14.96 8.37
CA THR A 192 -17.86 14.15 9.07
C THR A 192 -17.32 13.44 10.31
N GLY A 193 -16.01 13.41 10.50
CA GLY A 193 -15.34 12.61 11.53
C GLY A 193 -15.24 11.11 11.18
N ASP A 194 -15.71 10.70 9.99
CA ASP A 194 -15.73 9.32 9.51
C ASP A 194 -15.28 9.26 8.03
N VAL A 195 -15.25 8.06 7.44
CA VAL A 195 -15.01 7.86 6.01
C VAL A 195 -16.22 8.37 5.22
N ILE A 196 -16.03 9.41 4.42
CA ILE A 196 -17.11 10.10 3.69
C ILE A 196 -17.64 9.24 2.54
N GLY A 197 -16.79 8.50 1.85
CA GLY A 197 -17.09 7.75 0.64
C GLY A 197 -16.80 8.56 -0.63
N GLU A 198 -16.50 7.87 -1.72
CA GLU A 198 -16.15 8.49 -3.00
C GLU A 198 -17.37 9.10 -3.70
N ARG A 199 -17.14 10.18 -4.42
CA ARG A 199 -18.13 10.77 -5.34
C ARG A 199 -18.00 10.15 -6.73
N SER A 200 -18.97 10.48 -7.59
CA SER A 200 -18.99 10.08 -9.01
C SER A 200 -17.71 10.45 -9.75
N LEU A 201 -17.46 9.76 -10.85
CA LEU A 201 -16.26 9.92 -11.68
C LEU A 201 -16.09 11.36 -12.19
N ASP A 202 -14.95 11.93 -11.89
CA ASP A 202 -14.37 13.12 -12.52
C ASP A 202 -12.86 12.92 -12.54
N VAL A 203 -12.30 12.64 -13.73
CA VAL A 203 -10.90 12.24 -13.88
C VAL A 203 -9.95 13.35 -13.44
N VAL A 204 -10.21 14.58 -13.86
CA VAL A 204 -9.32 15.72 -13.60
C VAL A 204 -9.29 16.05 -12.11
N SER A 205 -10.45 16.27 -11.53
CA SER A 205 -10.56 16.55 -10.09
C SER A 205 -10.08 15.38 -9.24
N GLY A 206 -10.40 14.13 -9.65
CA GLY A 206 -9.99 12.93 -8.90
C GLY A 206 -8.48 12.74 -8.83
N GLU A 207 -7.75 13.02 -9.92
CA GLU A 207 -6.29 12.94 -9.96
C GLU A 207 -5.61 13.97 -9.05
N GLU A 208 -6.14 15.17 -8.98
CA GLU A 208 -5.62 16.22 -8.10
C GLU A 208 -6.01 15.95 -6.63
N GLU A 209 -7.28 15.64 -6.40
CA GLU A 209 -7.82 15.52 -5.05
C GLU A 209 -7.32 14.27 -4.31
N VAL A 210 -6.96 13.17 -5.00
CA VAL A 210 -6.31 12.02 -4.36
C VAL A 210 -4.96 12.39 -3.75
N VAL A 211 -4.21 13.23 -4.43
CA VAL A 211 -2.94 13.73 -3.90
C VAL A 211 -3.20 14.69 -2.73
N ASN A 212 -4.16 15.60 -2.85
CA ASN A 212 -4.49 16.55 -1.79
C ASN A 212 -5.02 15.86 -0.54
N GLY A 213 -5.86 14.84 -0.69
CA GLY A 213 -6.42 14.01 0.39
C GLY A 213 -5.42 13.11 1.10
N THR A 214 -4.21 12.94 0.54
CA THR A 214 -3.15 12.14 1.14
C THR A 214 -2.54 12.88 2.34
N LYS A 215 -2.77 12.35 3.55
CA LYS A 215 -2.38 12.98 4.83
C LYS A 215 -2.40 12.00 6.00
N GLU A 216 -1.94 12.45 7.16
CA GLU A 216 -2.25 11.81 8.44
C GLU A 216 -3.73 12.08 8.76
N ILE A 217 -4.52 11.02 8.92
CA ILE A 217 -5.96 11.11 9.13
C ILE A 217 -6.35 10.93 10.60
N TYR A 218 -5.48 10.29 11.35
CA TYR A 218 -5.53 10.13 12.78
C TYR A 218 -4.10 9.90 13.30
N PRO A 219 -3.74 10.23 14.56
CA PRO A 219 -2.39 10.04 15.07
C PRO A 219 -1.85 8.63 14.80
N GLY A 220 -0.78 8.55 14.00
CA GLY A 220 -0.15 7.31 13.55
C GLY A 220 -0.80 6.62 12.36
N LEU A 221 -1.94 7.10 11.86
CA LEU A 221 -2.65 6.54 10.69
C LEU A 221 -2.65 7.52 9.51
N TYR A 222 -2.10 7.10 8.40
CA TYR A 222 -2.02 7.84 7.14
C TYR A 222 -2.89 7.16 6.07
N VAL A 223 -3.29 7.92 5.06
CA VAL A 223 -4.02 7.41 3.90
C VAL A 223 -3.31 7.74 2.60
N CYS A 224 -3.36 6.83 1.62
CA CYS A 224 -2.86 7.07 0.27
C CYS A 224 -3.70 6.34 -0.80
N GLY A 225 -3.59 6.81 -2.05
CA GLY A 225 -4.31 6.25 -3.19
C GLY A 225 -5.82 6.34 -3.01
N MET A 226 -6.55 5.34 -3.49
CA MET A 226 -8.02 5.36 -3.42
C MET A 226 -8.59 5.39 -1.99
N ALA A 227 -7.81 4.95 -0.99
CA ALA A 227 -8.21 5.12 0.40
C ALA A 227 -8.27 6.60 0.80
N ALA A 228 -7.33 7.43 0.32
CA ALA A 228 -7.38 8.87 0.54
C ALA A 228 -8.62 9.52 -0.11
N SER A 229 -8.97 9.09 -1.32
CA SER A 229 -10.18 9.54 -2.02
C SER A 229 -11.45 9.16 -1.24
N ALA A 230 -11.57 7.91 -0.82
CA ALA A 230 -12.73 7.43 -0.09
C ALA A 230 -12.88 8.11 1.29
N VAL A 231 -11.77 8.31 2.01
CA VAL A 231 -11.80 8.99 3.32
C VAL A 231 -12.19 10.45 3.18
N SER A 232 -11.69 11.14 2.15
CA SER A 232 -11.91 12.59 1.95
C SER A 232 -13.19 12.91 1.16
N GLY A 233 -13.88 11.92 0.60
CA GLY A 233 -15.10 12.16 -0.19
C GLY A 233 -14.82 12.82 -1.53
N THR A 234 -13.72 12.47 -2.19
CA THR A 234 -13.33 13.05 -3.48
C THR A 234 -13.89 12.24 -4.66
N PRO A 235 -13.94 12.81 -5.89
CA PRO A 235 -14.35 12.07 -7.06
C PRO A 235 -13.43 10.89 -7.37
N ARG A 236 -13.97 9.85 -7.98
CA ARG A 236 -13.17 8.78 -8.56
C ARG A 236 -12.41 9.28 -9.77
N MET A 237 -11.12 8.89 -9.89
CA MET A 237 -10.27 9.29 -11.01
C MET A 237 -10.43 8.40 -12.26
N GLY A 238 -11.05 7.21 -12.15
CA GLY A 238 -11.16 6.26 -13.25
C GLY A 238 -9.86 5.57 -13.63
N PRO A 239 -9.67 5.20 -14.92
CA PRO A 239 -8.56 4.36 -15.36
C PRO A 239 -7.26 5.13 -15.61
N ILE A 240 -6.90 6.04 -14.72
CA ILE A 240 -5.65 6.80 -14.73
C ILE A 240 -4.90 6.56 -13.43
N PHE A 241 -3.57 6.59 -13.45
CA PHE A 241 -2.76 6.13 -12.32
C PHE A 241 -1.78 7.17 -11.78
N GLY A 242 -1.66 8.33 -12.43
CA GLY A 242 -0.70 9.36 -12.05
C GLY A 242 -0.87 9.84 -10.62
N GLY A 243 -2.08 10.23 -10.25
CA GLY A 243 -2.40 10.68 -8.89
C GLY A 243 -2.16 9.62 -7.83
N MET A 244 -2.39 8.33 -8.14
CA MET A 244 -2.07 7.24 -7.20
C MET A 244 -0.57 7.12 -6.93
N LEU A 245 0.28 7.26 -7.96
CA LEU A 245 1.73 7.22 -7.81
C LEU A 245 2.22 8.44 -7.01
N LEU A 246 1.73 9.63 -7.35
CA LEU A 246 2.03 10.88 -6.64
C LEU A 246 1.58 10.84 -5.19
N SER A 247 0.40 10.30 -4.91
CA SER A 247 -0.12 10.07 -3.55
C SER A 247 0.80 9.16 -2.74
N GLY A 248 1.30 8.06 -3.35
CA GLY A 248 2.26 7.18 -2.71
C GLY A 248 3.57 7.88 -2.35
N LYS A 249 4.09 8.71 -3.25
CA LYS A 249 5.28 9.53 -2.98
C LYS A 249 5.00 10.55 -1.87
N LYS A 250 3.87 11.27 -1.93
CA LYS A 250 3.50 12.28 -0.94
C LYS A 250 3.40 11.71 0.47
N VAL A 251 2.74 10.56 0.67
CA VAL A 251 2.63 9.96 2.01
C VAL A 251 4.00 9.55 2.54
N ALA A 252 4.89 9.08 1.66
CA ALA A 252 6.26 8.77 2.05
C ALA A 252 7.02 10.02 2.49
N ASP A 253 6.93 11.12 1.74
CA ASP A 253 7.58 12.39 2.08
C ASP A 253 7.10 12.92 3.46
N LEU A 254 5.78 12.91 3.72
CA LEU A 254 5.20 13.31 5.01
C LEU A 254 5.75 12.48 6.19
N ILE A 255 5.85 11.16 6.01
CA ILE A 255 6.34 10.27 7.07
C ILE A 255 7.85 10.42 7.26
N ILE A 256 8.62 10.60 6.18
CA ILE A 256 10.08 10.85 6.26
C ILE A 256 10.35 12.13 7.03
N GLU A 257 9.61 13.21 6.75
CA GLU A 257 9.72 14.47 7.47
C GLU A 257 9.41 14.33 8.97
N LYS A 258 8.40 13.52 9.32
CA LYS A 258 8.00 13.29 10.72
C LYS A 258 8.99 12.43 11.50
N LEU A 259 9.64 11.45 10.86
CA LEU A 259 10.46 10.46 11.54
C LEU A 259 11.96 10.77 11.53
N LYS A 260 12.41 11.73 10.73
CA LYS A 260 13.77 12.22 10.64
C LYS A 260 13.93 13.60 11.22
#